data_9669917d7f5e95ddbffc26fd2a357302
#
_entry.id   9669917d7f5e95ddbffc26fd2a357302
#
_cell.length_a   1.000
_cell.length_b   1.000
_cell.length_c   1.000
_cell.angle_alpha   90.00
_cell.angle_beta   90.00
_cell.angle_gamma   90.00
#
_symmetry.space_group_name_H-M   'P 1'
#
loop_
_entity.id
_entity.type
_entity.pdbx_description
1 polymer ?
#
loop_
_entity_poly.entity_id
_entity_poly.type
_entity_poly.pdbx_seq_one_letter_code
_entity_poly.pdbx_strand_id
1 'polypeptide(L)'
;LATYIRVGSIPLTLEEVSSNIVGAQLGHAAIKTSLIAAAIGLALLCLFMIVMFRIPGLVATLSLIIYTALVLFLVSVYDLTLTLPGIAGIILGIGMAVDGNVIIYTRIREEIGAGKSVENAILSGYNKATSSIVDGNVTTLIAALVLYIFGTGPVKGFATTLAVGNIVSIFTSLVITKVIMKLLYNFGIRDAKWYGKNVYRKTLNVLSIKKWA
;
A
#
# COMPACT_ATOMS: atom_id res chain seq x y z
N LEU A 1 31.21 -4.10 -53.63
CA LEU A 1 30.98 -5.21 -52.69
C LEU A 1 32.06 -5.28 -51.61
N ALA A 2 33.38 -5.25 -51.98
CA ALA A 2 34.48 -5.32 -51.01
C ALA A 2 34.47 -4.15 -49.99
N THR A 3 34.01 -2.96 -50.38
CA THR A 3 33.89 -1.79 -49.53
C THR A 3 32.75 -1.97 -48.49
N TYR A 4 31.64 -2.59 -48.90
CA TYR A 4 30.51 -2.89 -47.97
C TYR A 4 30.87 -3.98 -46.97
N ILE A 5 31.68 -4.97 -47.34
CA ILE A 5 32.15 -6.00 -46.40
C ILE A 5 33.15 -5.41 -45.41
N ARG A 6 33.99 -4.48 -45.83
CA ARG A 6 34.92 -3.77 -44.92
C ARG A 6 34.24 -2.84 -43.92
N VAL A 7 33.17 -2.16 -44.31
CA VAL A 7 32.37 -1.32 -43.43
C VAL A 7 31.52 -2.18 -42.46
N GLY A 8 31.16 -3.42 -42.85
CA GLY A 8 30.44 -4.33 -41.98
C GLY A 8 31.31 -5.10 -40.96
N SER A 9 32.65 -5.09 -41.13
CA SER A 9 33.56 -5.71 -40.17
C SER A 9 33.94 -4.69 -39.08
N ILE A 10 33.24 -4.71 -37.98
CA ILE A 10 33.60 -3.93 -36.82
C ILE A 10 34.87 -4.54 -36.21
N PRO A 11 36.01 -3.83 -36.17
CA PRO A 11 37.28 -4.37 -35.65
C PRO A 11 37.34 -4.41 -34.12
N LEU A 12 36.18 -4.29 -33.48
CA LEU A 12 36.04 -4.30 -32.03
C LEU A 12 35.40 -5.59 -31.58
N THR A 13 35.97 -6.26 -30.59
CA THR A 13 35.33 -7.35 -29.89
C THR A 13 34.23 -6.74 -29.01
N LEU A 14 32.98 -6.93 -29.42
CA LEU A 14 31.84 -6.55 -28.61
C LEU A 14 31.62 -7.61 -27.52
N GLU A 15 31.80 -7.21 -26.27
CA GLU A 15 31.43 -8.02 -25.13
C GLU A 15 30.02 -7.61 -24.69
N GLU A 16 29.11 -8.58 -24.64
CA GLU A 16 27.73 -8.34 -24.23
C GLU A 16 27.69 -8.13 -22.71
N VAL A 17 27.52 -6.85 -22.30
CA VAL A 17 27.53 -6.46 -20.87
C VAL A 17 26.20 -6.80 -20.20
N SER A 18 25.08 -6.84 -20.93
CA SER A 18 23.78 -7.23 -20.42
C SER A 18 22.80 -7.52 -21.56
N SER A 19 22.17 -8.68 -21.52
CA SER A 19 21.08 -9.05 -22.44
C SER A 19 19.87 -9.54 -21.64
N ASN A 20 18.74 -8.82 -21.74
CA ASN A 20 17.47 -9.20 -21.17
C ASN A 20 16.48 -9.52 -22.28
N ILE A 21 16.47 -10.76 -22.75
CA ILE A 21 15.49 -11.22 -23.74
C ILE A 21 14.31 -11.86 -23.01
N VAL A 22 13.22 -11.12 -22.86
CA VAL A 22 11.95 -11.68 -22.37
C VAL A 22 11.05 -11.92 -23.56
N GLY A 23 10.79 -13.20 -23.88
CA GLY A 23 9.85 -13.56 -24.93
C GLY A 23 8.45 -13.02 -24.64
N ALA A 24 7.74 -12.51 -25.66
CA ALA A 24 6.41 -11.91 -25.51
C ALA A 24 5.39 -12.85 -24.83
N GLN A 25 5.49 -14.15 -25.04
CA GLN A 25 4.63 -15.15 -24.40
C GLN A 25 4.89 -15.30 -22.90
N LEU A 26 6.16 -15.26 -22.46
CA LEU A 26 6.53 -15.31 -21.04
C LEU A 26 6.09 -14.04 -20.32
N GLY A 27 6.23 -12.87 -20.95
CA GLY A 27 5.75 -11.60 -20.40
C GLY A 27 4.24 -11.58 -20.18
N HIS A 28 3.47 -12.05 -21.16
CA HIS A 28 2.00 -12.09 -21.09
C HIS A 28 1.48 -13.07 -20.02
N ALA A 29 2.10 -14.26 -19.90
CA ALA A 29 1.75 -15.24 -18.87
C ALA A 29 2.06 -14.70 -17.47
N ALA A 30 3.22 -14.07 -17.27
CA ALA A 30 3.63 -13.50 -16.00
C ALA A 30 2.70 -12.35 -15.57
N ILE A 31 2.32 -11.43 -16.47
CA ILE A 31 1.38 -10.35 -16.20
C ILE A 31 0.01 -10.90 -15.79
N LYS A 32 -0.52 -11.87 -16.53
CA LYS A 32 -1.82 -12.48 -16.22
C LYS A 32 -1.82 -13.14 -14.84
N THR A 33 -0.79 -13.92 -14.54
CA THR A 33 -0.65 -14.59 -13.24
C THR A 33 -0.51 -13.59 -12.09
N SER A 34 0.29 -12.53 -12.27
CA SER A 34 0.47 -11.47 -11.29
C SER A 34 -0.83 -10.71 -11.03
N LEU A 35 -1.63 -10.45 -12.07
CA LEU A 35 -2.92 -9.76 -11.93
C LEU A 35 -3.94 -10.60 -11.16
N ILE A 36 -3.99 -11.91 -11.42
CA ILE A 36 -4.83 -12.85 -10.68
C ILE A 36 -4.38 -12.89 -9.20
N ALA A 37 -3.09 -13.02 -8.95
CA ALA A 37 -2.53 -13.02 -7.60
C ALA A 37 -2.84 -11.72 -6.84
N ALA A 38 -2.71 -10.56 -7.51
CA ALA A 38 -3.07 -9.26 -6.96
C ALA A 38 -4.55 -9.17 -6.60
N ALA A 39 -5.44 -9.65 -7.48
CA ALA A 39 -6.88 -9.66 -7.23
C ALA A 39 -7.26 -10.55 -6.04
N ILE A 40 -6.66 -11.74 -5.93
CA ILE A 40 -6.88 -12.65 -4.80
C ILE A 40 -6.34 -12.02 -3.50
N GLY A 41 -5.12 -11.45 -3.53
CA GLY A 41 -4.53 -10.76 -2.39
C GLY A 41 -5.37 -9.58 -1.91
N LEU A 42 -5.85 -8.75 -2.84
CA LEU A 42 -6.75 -7.64 -2.55
C LEU A 42 -8.07 -8.12 -1.91
N ALA A 43 -8.68 -9.16 -2.44
CA ALA A 43 -9.91 -9.72 -1.90
C ALA A 43 -9.72 -10.26 -0.47
N LEU A 44 -8.62 -10.95 -0.21
CA LEU A 44 -8.27 -11.46 1.12
C LEU A 44 -8.02 -10.31 2.12
N LEU A 45 -7.31 -9.26 1.70
CA LEU A 45 -7.08 -8.06 2.52
C LEU A 45 -8.39 -7.34 2.85
N CYS A 46 -9.28 -7.17 1.87
CA CYS A 46 -10.60 -6.57 2.09
C CYS A 46 -11.43 -7.39 3.09
N LEU A 47 -11.47 -8.71 2.91
CA LEU A 47 -12.17 -9.61 3.82
C LEU A 47 -11.60 -9.53 5.24
N PHE A 48 -10.26 -9.59 5.38
CA PHE A 48 -9.59 -9.46 6.67
C PHE A 48 -9.94 -8.14 7.37
N MET A 49 -9.89 -7.02 6.63
CA MET A 49 -10.20 -5.70 7.19
C MET A 49 -11.64 -5.59 7.66
N ILE A 50 -12.60 -6.12 6.90
CA ILE A 50 -14.03 -6.11 7.28
C ILE A 50 -14.27 -6.97 8.53
N VAL A 51 -13.70 -8.17 8.58
CA VAL A 51 -13.86 -9.08 9.71
C VAL A 51 -13.24 -8.50 10.98
N MET A 52 -12.02 -7.93 10.88
CA MET A 52 -11.24 -7.45 12.02
C MET A 52 -11.74 -6.10 12.55
N PHE A 53 -12.10 -5.17 11.65
CA PHE A 53 -12.41 -3.78 12.00
C PHE A 53 -13.87 -3.38 11.81
N ARG A 54 -14.72 -4.25 11.25
CA ARG A 54 -16.16 -3.98 11.00
C ARG A 54 -16.37 -2.71 10.17
N ILE A 55 -17.02 -1.67 10.73
CA ILE A 55 -17.30 -0.43 10.02
C ILE A 55 -16.03 0.32 9.57
N PRO A 56 -15.02 0.56 10.42
CA PRO A 56 -13.74 1.06 9.94
C PRO A 56 -13.11 0.18 8.85
N GLY A 57 -13.31 -1.14 8.91
CA GLY A 57 -12.87 -2.08 7.87
C GLY A 57 -13.52 -1.86 6.50
N LEU A 58 -14.82 -1.52 6.46
CA LEU A 58 -15.50 -1.11 5.22
C LEU A 58 -14.91 0.17 4.65
N VAL A 59 -14.60 1.14 5.51
CA VAL A 59 -13.92 2.38 5.10
C VAL A 59 -12.56 2.08 4.51
N ALA A 60 -11.78 1.20 5.16
CA ALA A 60 -10.48 0.78 4.64
C ALA A 60 -10.59 0.08 3.29
N THR A 61 -11.58 -0.79 3.10
CA THR A 61 -11.82 -1.48 1.83
C THR A 61 -12.11 -0.48 0.72
N LEU A 62 -12.99 0.49 0.97
CA LEU A 62 -13.29 1.55 0.00
C LEU A 62 -12.05 2.40 -0.31
N SER A 63 -11.30 2.78 0.73
CA SER A 63 -10.05 3.52 0.61
C SER A 63 -9.00 2.75 -0.20
N LEU A 64 -8.92 1.43 -0.03
CA LEU A 64 -7.99 0.57 -0.76
C LEU A 64 -8.35 0.46 -2.26
N ILE A 65 -9.64 0.42 -2.58
CA ILE A 65 -10.10 0.46 -3.97
C ILE A 65 -9.70 1.80 -4.62
N ILE A 66 -9.93 2.93 -3.93
CA ILE A 66 -9.54 4.26 -4.40
C ILE A 66 -8.01 4.35 -4.54
N TYR A 67 -7.25 3.83 -3.58
CA TYR A 67 -5.80 3.75 -3.64
C TYR A 67 -5.34 3.02 -4.91
N THR A 68 -5.88 1.82 -5.16
CA THR A 68 -5.51 1.01 -6.33
C THR A 68 -5.83 1.75 -7.63
N ALA A 69 -7.01 2.39 -7.71
CA ALA A 69 -7.39 3.19 -8.87
C ALA A 69 -6.45 4.38 -9.09
N LEU A 70 -6.07 5.11 -8.01
CA LEU A 70 -5.13 6.23 -8.09
C LEU A 70 -3.73 5.79 -8.52
N VAL A 71 -3.21 4.67 -8.00
CA VAL A 71 -1.90 4.15 -8.40
C VAL A 71 -1.91 3.78 -9.87
N LEU A 72 -2.92 3.05 -10.35
CA LEU A 72 -3.03 2.68 -11.76
C LEU A 72 -3.19 3.91 -12.66
N PHE A 73 -3.96 4.90 -12.24
CA PHE A 73 -4.12 6.17 -12.93
C PHE A 73 -2.78 6.90 -13.07
N LEU A 74 -2.01 7.05 -11.98
CA LEU A 74 -0.71 7.71 -12.01
C LEU A 74 0.31 6.95 -12.87
N VAL A 75 0.34 5.62 -12.77
CA VAL A 75 1.21 4.79 -13.62
C VAL A 75 0.90 5.01 -15.11
N SER A 76 -0.39 5.15 -15.46
CA SER A 76 -0.82 5.42 -16.83
C SER A 76 -0.51 6.85 -17.29
N VAL A 77 -0.74 7.85 -16.43
CA VAL A 77 -0.50 9.28 -16.79
C VAL A 77 0.98 9.60 -16.98
N TYR A 78 1.85 8.98 -16.18
CA TYR A 78 3.29 9.19 -16.28
C TYR A 78 3.99 8.21 -17.22
N ASP A 79 3.25 7.41 -18.00
CA ASP A 79 3.78 6.40 -18.92
C ASP A 79 4.87 5.52 -18.30
N LEU A 80 4.71 5.15 -17.01
CA LEU A 80 5.69 4.35 -16.31
C LEU A 80 5.77 2.95 -16.91
N THR A 81 6.96 2.56 -17.34
CA THR A 81 7.17 1.21 -17.89
C THR A 81 6.94 0.14 -16.83
N LEU A 82 5.87 -0.64 -17.00
CA LEU A 82 5.54 -1.75 -16.11
C LEU A 82 6.48 -2.93 -16.36
N THR A 83 7.54 -3.00 -15.60
CA THR A 83 8.40 -4.19 -15.52
C THR A 83 7.79 -5.24 -14.57
N LEU A 84 8.21 -6.51 -14.68
CA LEU A 84 7.76 -7.55 -13.73
C LEU A 84 8.00 -7.14 -12.24
N PRO A 85 9.20 -6.66 -11.87
CA PRO A 85 9.40 -6.09 -10.52
C PRO A 85 8.53 -4.86 -10.24
N GLY A 86 8.21 -4.04 -11.25
CA GLY A 86 7.30 -2.91 -11.10
C GLY A 86 5.88 -3.33 -10.71
N ILE A 87 5.36 -4.41 -11.30
CA ILE A 87 4.08 -4.99 -10.89
C ILE A 87 4.15 -5.51 -9.44
N ALA A 88 5.26 -6.16 -9.07
CA ALA A 88 5.47 -6.59 -7.68
C ALA A 88 5.49 -5.40 -6.71
N GLY A 89 6.06 -4.24 -7.12
CA GLY A 89 6.03 -2.99 -6.36
C GLY A 89 4.61 -2.47 -6.12
N ILE A 90 3.73 -2.53 -7.13
CA ILE A 90 2.32 -2.16 -6.98
C ILE A 90 1.61 -3.10 -5.99
N ILE A 91 1.81 -4.41 -6.10
CA ILE A 91 1.20 -5.40 -5.20
C ILE A 91 1.67 -5.19 -3.76
N LEU A 92 2.97 -4.96 -3.56
CA LEU A 92 3.53 -4.63 -2.26
C LEU A 92 2.94 -3.33 -1.71
N GLY A 93 2.78 -2.30 -2.57
CA GLY A 93 2.15 -1.04 -2.21
C GLY A 93 0.71 -1.18 -1.72
N ILE A 94 -0.07 -2.10 -2.30
CA ILE A 94 -1.42 -2.43 -1.82
C ILE A 94 -1.37 -2.94 -0.36
N GLY A 95 -0.43 -3.82 -0.05
CA GLY A 95 -0.23 -4.29 1.33
C GLY A 95 0.10 -3.16 2.30
N MET A 96 1.06 -2.31 1.94
CA MET A 96 1.47 -1.16 2.77
C MET A 96 0.38 -0.10 2.93
N ALA A 97 -0.50 0.07 1.95
CA ALA A 97 -1.62 1.01 2.04
C ALA A 97 -2.65 0.60 3.12
N VAL A 98 -2.76 -0.69 3.42
CA VAL A 98 -3.62 -1.18 4.50
C VAL A 98 -3.01 -0.88 5.87
N ASP A 99 -1.69 -0.94 6.01
CA ASP A 99 -1.00 -0.75 7.30
C ASP A 99 -1.30 0.61 7.93
N GLY A 100 -1.33 1.68 7.14
CA GLY A 100 -1.73 3.00 7.61
C GLY A 100 -3.13 3.02 8.23
N ASN A 101 -4.09 2.35 7.58
CA ASN A 101 -5.46 2.24 8.06
C ASN A 101 -5.55 1.40 9.34
N VAL A 102 -4.79 0.30 9.43
CA VAL A 102 -4.71 -0.56 10.62
C VAL A 102 -4.21 0.23 11.83
N ILE A 103 -3.13 1.02 11.67
CA ILE A 103 -2.58 1.88 12.74
C ILE A 103 -3.64 2.88 13.19
N ILE A 104 -4.30 3.59 12.27
CA ILE A 104 -5.35 4.57 12.59
C ILE A 104 -6.48 3.91 13.38
N TYR A 105 -7.00 2.79 12.91
CA TYR A 105 -8.15 2.13 13.55
C TYR A 105 -7.82 1.53 14.91
N THR A 106 -6.59 1.05 15.08
CA THR A 106 -6.12 0.58 16.38
C THR A 106 -6.07 1.74 17.38
N ARG A 107 -5.56 2.91 16.98
CA ARG A 107 -5.55 4.12 17.81
C ARG A 107 -6.96 4.61 18.14
N ILE A 108 -7.89 4.60 17.17
CA ILE A 108 -9.29 4.94 17.40
C ILE A 108 -9.91 4.00 18.46
N ARG A 109 -9.66 2.69 18.35
CA ARG A 109 -10.14 1.70 19.34
C ARG A 109 -9.57 1.95 20.74
N GLU A 110 -8.29 2.27 20.85
CA GLU A 110 -7.63 2.63 22.11
C GLU A 110 -8.31 3.83 22.75
N GLU A 111 -8.59 4.89 21.98
CA GLU A 111 -9.25 6.10 22.48
C GLU A 111 -10.70 5.86 22.90
N ILE A 112 -11.44 5.03 22.18
CA ILE A 112 -12.79 4.58 22.56
C ILE A 112 -12.73 3.76 23.86
N GLY A 113 -11.73 2.88 23.99
CA GLY A 113 -11.49 2.09 25.19
C GLY A 113 -11.18 2.94 26.41
N ALA A 114 -10.49 4.05 26.22
CA ALA A 114 -10.21 5.06 27.25
C ALA A 114 -11.44 5.92 27.65
N GLY A 115 -12.60 5.70 27.02
CA GLY A 115 -13.86 6.35 27.39
C GLY A 115 -14.20 7.60 26.58
N LYS A 116 -13.44 7.95 25.54
CA LYS A 116 -13.77 9.10 24.68
C LYS A 116 -15.01 8.82 23.82
N SER A 117 -15.72 9.88 23.45
CA SER A 117 -16.77 9.81 22.43
C SER A 117 -16.18 9.35 21.09
N VAL A 118 -16.98 8.72 20.24
CA VAL A 118 -16.53 8.20 18.92
C VAL A 118 -15.91 9.31 18.07
N GLU A 119 -16.51 10.51 18.09
CA GLU A 119 -15.99 11.67 17.35
C GLU A 119 -14.59 12.09 17.82
N ASN A 120 -14.42 12.27 19.14
CA ASN A 120 -13.15 12.64 19.72
C ASN A 120 -12.11 11.52 19.59
N ALA A 121 -12.54 10.26 19.60
CA ALA A 121 -11.67 9.11 19.39
C ALA A 121 -11.16 9.06 17.95
N ILE A 122 -12.00 9.36 16.96
CA ILE A 122 -11.59 9.46 15.55
C ILE A 122 -10.54 10.57 15.42
N LEU A 123 -10.82 11.78 15.92
CA LEU A 123 -9.88 12.91 15.82
C LEU A 123 -8.54 12.60 16.49
N SER A 124 -8.58 12.11 17.72
CA SER A 124 -7.37 11.77 18.50
C SER A 124 -6.61 10.61 17.87
N GLY A 125 -7.32 9.60 17.36
CA GLY A 125 -6.72 8.44 16.71
C GLY A 125 -5.93 8.83 15.46
N TYR A 126 -6.51 9.66 14.59
CA TYR A 126 -5.80 10.20 13.42
C TYR A 126 -4.58 11.02 13.81
N ASN A 127 -4.71 11.94 14.77
CA ASN A 127 -3.59 12.78 15.20
C ASN A 127 -2.42 11.96 15.75
N LYS A 128 -2.71 10.91 16.54
CA LYS A 128 -1.68 10.03 17.11
C LYS A 128 -1.07 9.09 16.08
N ALA A 129 -1.85 8.65 15.09
CA ALA A 129 -1.38 7.74 14.04
C ALA A 129 -0.52 8.44 12.99
N THR A 130 -0.76 9.74 12.73
CA THR A 130 -0.11 10.49 11.64
C THR A 130 1.41 10.41 11.70
N SER A 131 2.03 10.65 12.87
CA SER A 131 3.49 10.57 13.00
C SER A 131 4.02 9.19 12.62
N SER A 132 3.45 8.13 13.19
CA SER A 132 3.89 6.75 12.91
C SER A 132 3.74 6.37 11.43
N ILE A 133 2.66 6.84 10.78
CA ILE A 133 2.42 6.58 9.36
C ILE A 133 3.45 7.33 8.51
N VAL A 134 3.69 8.60 8.79
CA VAL A 134 4.66 9.40 8.05
C VAL A 134 6.07 8.83 8.22
N ASP A 135 6.47 8.51 9.45
CA ASP A 135 7.81 7.97 9.75
C ASP A 135 8.08 6.65 9.01
N GLY A 136 7.12 5.71 9.04
CA GLY A 136 7.26 4.44 8.32
C GLY A 136 7.31 4.61 6.80
N ASN A 137 6.50 5.51 6.26
CA ASN A 137 6.45 5.76 4.83
C ASN A 137 7.70 6.55 4.33
N VAL A 138 8.25 7.47 5.12
CA VAL A 138 9.50 8.17 4.81
C VAL A 138 10.65 7.17 4.70
N THR A 139 10.74 6.19 5.61
CA THR A 139 11.75 5.13 5.53
C THR A 139 11.65 4.36 4.22
N THR A 140 10.44 4.00 3.80
CA THR A 140 10.20 3.31 2.52
C THR A 140 10.55 4.19 1.31
N LEU A 141 10.26 5.50 1.36
CA LEU A 141 10.65 6.44 0.30
C LEU A 141 12.17 6.57 0.17
N ILE A 142 12.89 6.59 1.29
CA ILE A 142 14.36 6.59 1.27
C ILE A 142 14.88 5.31 0.60
N ALA A 143 14.35 4.15 0.96
CA ALA A 143 14.72 2.89 0.32
C ALA A 143 14.43 2.90 -1.19
N ALA A 144 13.25 3.38 -1.60
CA ALA A 144 12.89 3.52 -3.01
C ALA A 144 13.82 4.48 -3.75
N LEU A 145 14.22 5.59 -3.13
CA LEU A 145 15.16 6.54 -3.71
C LEU A 145 16.54 5.92 -3.93
N VAL A 146 17.05 5.18 -2.95
CA VAL A 146 18.33 4.45 -3.07
C VAL A 146 18.26 3.44 -4.21
N LEU A 147 17.18 2.65 -4.29
CA LEU A 147 16.95 1.69 -5.37
C LEU A 147 16.83 2.38 -6.74
N TYR A 148 16.28 3.58 -6.81
CA TYR A 148 16.18 4.35 -8.04
C TYR A 148 17.54 4.88 -8.53
N ILE A 149 18.38 5.35 -7.61
CA ILE A 149 19.72 5.91 -7.93
C ILE A 149 20.68 4.80 -8.33
N PHE A 150 20.78 3.74 -7.53
CA PHE A 150 21.77 2.67 -7.71
C PHE A 150 21.26 1.48 -8.53
N GLY A 151 19.95 1.35 -8.69
CA GLY A 151 19.35 0.27 -9.46
C GLY A 151 19.53 0.42 -10.95
N THR A 152 19.47 -0.69 -11.68
CA THR A 152 19.55 -0.74 -13.13
C THR A 152 18.29 -1.38 -13.72
N GLY A 153 17.90 -0.97 -14.93
CA GLY A 153 16.82 -1.59 -15.70
C GLY A 153 15.54 -1.88 -14.89
N PRO A 154 15.17 -3.16 -14.71
CA PRO A 154 13.92 -3.54 -14.03
C PRO A 154 13.82 -3.09 -12.57
N VAL A 155 14.95 -2.91 -11.85
CA VAL A 155 14.96 -2.45 -10.45
C VAL A 155 14.51 -0.99 -10.34
N LYS A 156 14.84 -0.15 -11.33
CA LYS A 156 14.32 1.23 -11.37
C LYS A 156 12.79 1.24 -11.52
N GLY A 157 12.24 0.35 -12.35
CA GLY A 157 10.80 0.20 -12.48
C GLY A 157 10.11 -0.17 -11.16
N PHE A 158 10.69 -1.08 -10.38
CA PHE A 158 10.23 -1.39 -9.03
C PHE A 158 10.30 -0.18 -8.11
N ALA A 159 11.43 0.52 -8.09
CA ALA A 159 11.65 1.68 -7.23
C ALA A 159 10.64 2.82 -7.51
N THR A 160 10.36 3.09 -8.79
CA THR A 160 9.38 4.13 -9.17
C THR A 160 7.96 3.75 -8.77
N THR A 161 7.51 2.53 -9.03
CA THR A 161 6.17 2.07 -8.64
C THR A 161 6.01 2.02 -7.12
N LEU A 162 7.05 1.61 -6.39
CA LEU A 162 7.09 1.62 -4.93
C LEU A 162 6.96 3.05 -4.38
N ALA A 163 7.71 4.01 -4.92
CA ALA A 163 7.66 5.41 -4.50
C ALA A 163 6.29 6.02 -4.75
N VAL A 164 5.74 5.86 -5.97
CA VAL A 164 4.39 6.33 -6.31
C VAL A 164 3.33 5.71 -5.40
N GLY A 165 3.36 4.37 -5.23
CA GLY A 165 2.43 3.67 -4.35
C GLY A 165 2.50 4.18 -2.91
N ASN A 166 3.70 4.44 -2.40
CA ASN A 166 3.90 4.92 -1.05
C ASN A 166 3.36 6.35 -0.83
N ILE A 167 3.60 7.27 -1.76
CA ILE A 167 3.05 8.64 -1.71
C ILE A 167 1.52 8.61 -1.75
N VAL A 168 0.95 7.80 -2.64
CA VAL A 168 -0.50 7.63 -2.73
C VAL A 168 -1.07 7.01 -1.46
N SER A 169 -0.35 6.08 -0.82
CA SER A 169 -0.74 5.45 0.44
C SER A 169 -0.86 6.46 1.58
N ILE A 170 0.13 7.36 1.74
CA ILE A 170 0.06 8.45 2.73
C ILE A 170 -1.16 9.32 2.48
N PHE A 171 -1.35 9.76 1.24
CA PHE A 171 -2.48 10.61 0.88
C PHE A 171 -3.83 9.91 1.14
N THR A 172 -3.96 8.66 0.72
CA THR A 172 -5.21 7.91 0.86
C THR A 172 -5.54 7.64 2.33
N SER A 173 -4.56 7.23 3.14
CA SER A 173 -4.80 6.92 4.56
C SER A 173 -5.08 8.18 5.40
N LEU A 174 -4.36 9.28 5.18
CA LEU A 174 -4.50 10.48 6.00
C LEU A 174 -5.61 11.41 5.54
N VAL A 175 -5.90 11.47 4.23
CA VAL A 175 -6.89 12.39 3.67
C VAL A 175 -8.18 11.65 3.33
N ILE A 176 -8.13 10.70 2.39
CA ILE A 176 -9.34 10.06 1.86
C ILE A 176 -10.05 9.25 2.95
N THR A 177 -9.33 8.40 3.66
CA THR A 177 -9.90 7.58 4.74
C THR A 177 -10.50 8.46 5.85
N LYS A 178 -9.85 9.58 6.19
CA LYS A 178 -10.35 10.53 7.18
C LYS A 178 -11.68 11.17 6.75
N VAL A 179 -11.78 11.57 5.49
CA VAL A 179 -13.01 12.15 4.93
C VAL A 179 -14.14 11.12 4.94
N ILE A 180 -13.89 9.91 4.45
CA ILE A 180 -14.89 8.83 4.42
C ILE A 180 -15.35 8.48 5.83
N MET A 181 -14.42 8.40 6.80
CA MET A 181 -14.74 8.11 8.19
C MET A 181 -15.64 9.19 8.81
N LYS A 182 -15.35 10.49 8.56
CA LYS A 182 -16.19 11.60 9.02
C LYS A 182 -17.57 11.59 8.36
N LEU A 183 -17.66 11.31 7.07
CA LEU A 183 -18.93 11.18 6.37
C LEU A 183 -19.76 10.06 6.99
N LEU A 184 -19.18 8.93 7.25
CA LEU A 184 -19.87 7.77 7.85
C LEU A 184 -20.40 8.10 9.26
N TYR A 185 -19.62 8.81 10.06
CA TYR A 185 -20.06 9.31 11.37
C TYR A 185 -21.25 10.26 11.26
N ASN A 186 -21.26 11.17 10.26
CA ASN A 186 -22.34 12.11 10.01
C ASN A 186 -23.62 11.42 9.50
N PHE A 187 -23.49 10.30 8.77
CA PHE A 187 -24.64 9.48 8.33
C PHE A 187 -25.32 8.71 9.47
N GLY A 188 -24.87 8.89 10.73
CA GLY A 188 -25.56 8.39 11.91
C GLY A 188 -24.97 7.13 12.51
N ILE A 189 -23.84 6.62 12.01
CA ILE A 189 -23.12 5.48 12.61
C ILE A 189 -22.26 5.98 13.76
N ARG A 190 -22.90 6.25 14.90
CA ARG A 190 -22.27 6.86 16.10
C ARG A 190 -22.04 5.86 17.23
N ASP A 191 -22.56 4.64 17.12
CA ASP A 191 -22.46 3.67 18.21
C ASP A 191 -21.05 3.05 18.30
N ALA A 192 -20.43 3.17 19.45
CA ALA A 192 -19.09 2.66 19.74
C ALA A 192 -18.93 1.13 19.53
N LYS A 193 -20.04 0.37 19.53
CA LYS A 193 -20.03 -1.08 19.24
C LYS A 193 -19.54 -1.39 17.83
N TRP A 194 -19.85 -0.54 16.87
CA TRP A 194 -19.44 -0.72 15.48
C TRP A 194 -17.94 -0.44 15.26
N TYR A 195 -17.33 0.33 16.17
CA TYR A 195 -15.90 0.66 16.17
C TYR A 195 -15.05 -0.28 17.05
N GLY A 196 -15.65 -1.33 17.65
CA GLY A 196 -14.91 -2.38 18.34
C GLY A 196 -14.77 -2.24 19.86
N LYS A 197 -15.63 -1.44 20.53
CA LYS A 197 -15.62 -1.26 21.99
C LYS A 197 -15.56 -2.55 22.81
N ASN A 198 -16.24 -3.60 22.37
CA ASN A 198 -16.36 -4.84 23.15
C ASN A 198 -15.06 -5.64 23.24
N VAL A 199 -14.18 -5.55 22.24
CA VAL A 199 -12.90 -6.28 22.21
C VAL A 199 -11.93 -5.66 23.23
N TYR A 200 -11.86 -4.34 23.29
CA TYR A 200 -10.91 -3.61 24.14
C TYR A 200 -11.25 -3.74 25.64
N ARG A 201 -12.55 -3.67 25.98
CA ARG A 201 -13.02 -3.85 27.36
C ARG A 201 -12.72 -5.25 27.90
N LYS A 202 -12.82 -6.28 27.05
CA LYS A 202 -12.52 -7.67 27.44
C LYS A 202 -11.01 -7.84 27.68
N THR A 203 -10.17 -7.23 26.88
CA THR A 203 -8.70 -7.31 27.02
C THR A 203 -8.21 -6.56 28.27
N LEU A 204 -8.77 -5.39 28.58
CA LEU A 204 -8.45 -4.63 29.78
C LEU A 204 -8.86 -5.39 31.06
N ASN A 205 -10.02 -6.04 31.07
CA ASN A 205 -10.46 -6.88 32.18
C ASN A 205 -9.53 -8.08 32.42
N VAL A 206 -9.07 -8.74 31.34
CA VAL A 206 -8.10 -9.85 31.44
C VAL A 206 -6.74 -9.38 31.95
N LEU A 207 -6.27 -8.20 31.50
CA LEU A 207 -5.01 -7.62 31.97
C LEU A 207 -5.09 -7.12 33.42
N SER A 208 -6.24 -6.59 33.84
CA SER A 208 -6.45 -6.16 35.23
C SER A 208 -6.48 -7.35 36.19
N ILE A 209 -7.10 -8.46 35.81
CA ILE A 209 -7.13 -9.69 36.62
C ILE A 209 -5.69 -10.25 36.76
N LYS A 210 -4.87 -10.20 35.71
CA LYS A 210 -3.49 -10.70 35.73
C LYS A 210 -2.52 -9.84 36.53
N LYS A 211 -2.90 -8.61 36.86
CA LYS A 211 -2.09 -7.67 37.68
C LYS A 211 -2.30 -7.87 39.20
N TRP A 212 -3.35 -8.63 39.59
CA TRP A 212 -3.71 -8.90 40.99
C TRP A 212 -3.59 -10.38 41.37
N ALA A 213 -3.13 -11.22 40.47
CA ALA A 213 -2.77 -12.61 40.70
C ALA A 213 -1.22 -12.78 40.66
#